data_2d4bfd246e2c625fd7e7ab5be5970444
#
_entry.id   2d4bfd246e2c625fd7e7ab5be5970444
#
_cell.length_a   1.000
_cell.length_b   1.000
_cell.length_c   1.000
_cell.angle_alpha   90.00
_cell.angle_beta   90.00
_cell.angle_gamma   90.00
#
_symmetry.space_group_name_H-M   'P 1'
#
loop_
_entity.id
_entity.type
_entity.pdbx_description
1 polymer ?
#
loop_
_entity_poly.entity_id
_entity_poly.type
_entity_poly.pdbx_seq_one_letter_code
_entity_poly.pdbx_strand_id
1 'polypeptide(L)'
;DQHKKDTLAAGAGLCDIKAVDVLVSEGPEAVRKLIAQGAVFDKSETGEIALTREGGHLRNRILHAGGDATGAEVSRALLAAVRGDTGIEIIEHALAIDALKSAGGDVCGVTLHVIGAGSRDGVGRALAKAVVVATGGLGQVYSQTTNPAVSTGDGVALALRAGAKVADVEFVQFHPTVLWRDLANRGQQPLISEAVRGEGAILLNQKNEQFMVGKHPQADLAPRDVVATEIFNQMQISGQP
;
A
#
# COMPACT_ATOMS: atom_id res chain seq x y z
N ASP A 1 18.81 -3.89 13.88
CA ASP A 1 18.52 -5.19 14.54
C ASP A 1 17.08 -5.31 15.05
N GLN A 2 16.55 -4.30 15.78
CA GLN A 2 15.18 -4.37 16.33
C GLN A 2 14.12 -4.35 15.22
N HIS A 3 14.28 -3.52 14.18
CA HIS A 3 13.35 -3.47 13.05
C HIS A 3 13.24 -4.82 12.34
N LYS A 4 14.38 -5.47 12.10
CA LYS A 4 14.40 -6.83 11.54
C LYS A 4 13.64 -7.83 12.41
N LYS A 5 13.86 -7.80 13.73
CA LYS A 5 13.16 -8.69 14.67
C LYS A 5 11.64 -8.47 14.65
N ASP A 6 11.20 -7.21 14.70
CA ASP A 6 9.77 -6.87 14.64
C ASP A 6 9.14 -7.33 13.33
N THR A 7 9.83 -7.12 12.19
CA THR A 7 9.35 -7.54 10.87
C THR A 7 9.22 -9.07 10.77
N LEU A 8 10.22 -9.80 11.22
CA LEU A 8 10.19 -11.28 11.22
C LEU A 8 9.11 -11.83 12.15
N ALA A 9 8.90 -11.20 13.30
CA ALA A 9 7.85 -11.59 14.23
C ALA A 9 6.45 -11.36 13.63
N ALA A 10 6.21 -10.17 13.05
CA ALA A 10 4.95 -9.84 12.40
C ALA A 10 4.68 -10.72 11.16
N GLY A 11 5.72 -11.13 10.45
CA GLY A 11 5.62 -12.01 9.29
C GLY A 11 5.36 -13.47 9.58
N ALA A 12 5.31 -13.87 10.87
CA ALA A 12 4.89 -15.22 11.34
C ALA A 12 5.57 -16.39 10.61
N GLY A 13 6.85 -16.25 10.26
CA GLY A 13 7.64 -17.29 9.58
C GLY A 13 7.54 -17.30 8.05
N LEU A 14 6.77 -16.40 7.43
CA LEU A 14 6.59 -16.32 5.97
C LEU A 14 7.59 -15.39 5.28
N CYS A 15 8.40 -14.65 6.04
CA CYS A 15 9.33 -13.69 5.47
C CYS A 15 10.53 -14.38 4.79
N ASP A 16 10.93 -13.84 3.63
CA ASP A 16 12.29 -14.03 3.12
C ASP A 16 13.26 -13.17 3.95
N ILE A 17 14.15 -13.83 4.69
CA ILE A 17 15.09 -13.16 5.60
C ILE A 17 16.02 -12.20 4.87
N LYS A 18 16.45 -12.55 3.64
CA LYS A 18 17.33 -11.69 2.83
C LYS A 18 16.60 -10.44 2.35
N ALA A 19 15.33 -10.57 1.93
CA ALA A 19 14.51 -9.45 1.56
C ALA A 19 14.27 -8.50 2.75
N VAL A 20 14.02 -9.05 3.94
CA VAL A 20 13.91 -8.26 5.17
C VAL A 20 15.22 -7.53 5.49
N ASP A 21 16.38 -8.19 5.34
CA ASP A 21 17.68 -7.56 5.57
C ASP A 21 17.91 -6.35 4.63
N VAL A 22 17.61 -6.50 3.36
CA VAL A 22 17.69 -5.40 2.38
C VAL A 22 16.74 -4.27 2.78
N LEU A 23 15.47 -4.57 3.04
CA LEU A 23 14.47 -3.58 3.40
C LEU A 23 14.87 -2.75 4.61
N VAL A 24 15.30 -3.38 5.71
CA VAL A 24 15.61 -2.66 6.95
C VAL A 24 16.97 -1.94 6.92
N SER A 25 17.91 -2.40 6.08
CA SER A 25 19.22 -1.77 5.96
C SER A 25 19.20 -0.58 4.99
N GLU A 26 18.46 -0.68 3.88
CA GLU A 26 18.40 0.36 2.85
C GLU A 26 17.28 1.37 3.07
N GLY A 27 16.24 1.02 3.83
CA GLY A 27 15.08 1.87 4.09
C GLY A 27 15.42 3.28 4.59
N PRO A 28 16.32 3.47 5.58
CA PRO A 28 16.68 4.80 6.05
C PRO A 28 17.27 5.70 4.96
N GLU A 29 18.06 5.13 4.05
CA GLU A 29 18.66 5.88 2.94
C GLU A 29 17.62 6.20 1.86
N ALA A 30 16.71 5.26 1.58
CA ALA A 30 15.61 5.48 0.66
C ALA A 30 14.71 6.64 1.13
N VAL A 31 14.43 6.73 2.43
CA VAL A 31 13.67 7.86 3.02
C VAL A 31 14.43 9.17 2.87
N ARG A 32 15.74 9.20 3.13
CA ARG A 32 16.55 10.43 2.93
C ARG A 32 16.52 10.90 1.48
N LYS A 33 16.55 9.97 0.51
CA LYS A 33 16.39 10.28 -0.91
C LYS A 33 15.03 10.90 -1.22
N LEU A 34 13.94 10.40 -0.64
CA LEU A 34 12.62 11.00 -0.78
C LEU A 34 12.59 12.44 -0.24
N ILE A 35 13.20 12.67 0.91
CA ILE A 35 13.32 14.02 1.49
C ILE A 35 14.12 14.94 0.56
N ALA A 36 15.24 14.46 0.03
CA ALA A 36 16.04 15.21 -0.93
C ALA A 36 15.28 15.52 -2.24
N GLN A 37 14.32 14.69 -2.61
CA GLN A 37 13.41 14.90 -3.75
C GLN A 37 12.21 15.80 -3.41
N GLY A 38 12.16 16.34 -2.19
CA GLY A 38 11.15 17.31 -1.78
C GLY A 38 9.96 16.76 -0.99
N ALA A 39 10.06 15.51 -0.49
CA ALA A 39 9.06 15.01 0.45
C ALA A 39 9.21 15.68 1.82
N VAL A 40 8.09 16.13 2.38
CA VAL A 40 8.01 16.83 3.67
C VAL A 40 7.27 15.94 4.67
N PHE A 41 7.97 15.58 5.74
CA PHE A 41 7.40 14.81 6.85
C PHE A 41 7.15 15.71 8.06
N ASP A 42 6.22 15.28 8.91
CA ASP A 42 5.87 16.00 10.12
C ASP A 42 7.08 16.12 11.05
N LYS A 43 7.16 17.26 11.75
CA LYS A 43 8.27 17.58 12.65
C LYS A 43 7.78 17.66 14.08
N SER A 44 8.67 17.29 15.01
CA SER A 44 8.50 17.51 16.44
C SER A 44 8.62 19.00 16.80
N GLU A 45 8.31 19.35 18.04
CA GLU A 45 8.51 20.70 18.58
C GLU A 45 9.98 21.17 18.49
N THR A 46 10.93 20.23 18.49
CA THR A 46 12.36 20.52 18.34
C THR A 46 12.80 20.72 16.88
N GLY A 47 11.89 20.54 15.90
CA GLY A 47 12.18 20.69 14.48
C GLY A 47 12.77 19.43 13.82
N GLU A 48 12.99 18.36 14.56
CA GLU A 48 13.38 17.07 14.03
C GLU A 48 12.19 16.32 13.42
N ILE A 49 12.44 15.31 12.57
CA ILE A 49 11.36 14.50 12.03
C ILE A 49 10.66 13.76 13.17
N ALA A 50 9.33 13.93 13.25
CA ALA A 50 8.51 13.22 14.20
C ALA A 50 8.41 11.75 13.84
N LEU A 51 8.68 10.87 14.81
CA LEU A 51 8.56 9.43 14.64
C LEU A 51 7.50 8.88 15.57
N THR A 52 6.62 8.05 15.03
CA THR A 52 5.57 7.39 15.80
C THR A 52 5.71 5.88 15.75
N ARG A 53 4.80 5.21 16.43
CA ARG A 53 4.71 3.75 16.48
C ARG A 53 3.34 3.30 16.01
N GLU A 54 3.33 2.32 15.12
CA GLU A 54 2.13 1.62 14.69
C GLU A 54 2.14 0.16 15.14
N GLY A 55 1.05 -0.58 14.87
CA GLY A 55 0.91 -1.98 15.24
C GLY A 55 2.05 -2.86 14.71
N GLY A 56 2.46 -3.85 15.51
CA GLY A 56 3.60 -4.71 15.23
C GLY A 56 4.98 -4.09 15.49
N HIS A 57 5.07 -2.76 15.67
CA HIS A 57 6.33 -2.09 16.00
C HIS A 57 6.53 -1.94 17.51
N LEU A 58 7.74 -2.17 17.99
CA LEU A 58 8.11 -2.00 19.40
C LEU A 58 8.85 -0.69 19.68
N ARG A 59 9.13 0.10 18.62
CA ARG A 59 9.82 1.40 18.72
C ARG A 59 9.22 2.41 17.75
N ASN A 60 9.32 3.70 18.10
CA ASN A 60 8.97 4.78 17.18
C ASN A 60 9.95 4.79 16.02
N ARG A 61 9.46 4.58 14.80
CA ARG A 61 10.25 4.59 13.56
C ARG A 61 9.43 4.97 12.33
N ILE A 62 8.15 5.21 12.49
CA ILE A 62 7.23 5.51 11.41
C ILE A 62 7.21 7.02 11.20
N LEU A 63 7.46 7.45 9.96
CA LEU A 63 7.35 8.84 9.53
C LEU A 63 5.91 9.10 9.07
N HIS A 64 5.42 10.29 9.37
CA HIS A 64 4.09 10.74 8.95
C HIS A 64 4.19 12.06 8.18
N ALA A 65 3.21 12.30 7.34
CA ALA A 65 2.99 13.58 6.70
C ALA A 65 1.49 13.92 6.77
N GLY A 66 1.16 15.06 7.41
CA GLY A 66 -0.21 15.49 7.59
C GLY A 66 -1.08 14.45 8.34
N GLY A 67 -0.53 13.80 9.36
CA GLY A 67 -1.18 12.73 10.09
C GLY A 67 -1.12 11.39 9.35
N ASP A 68 -2.15 11.02 8.61
CA ASP A 68 -2.25 9.75 7.85
C ASP A 68 -2.09 9.91 6.33
N ALA A 69 -1.65 11.09 5.87
CA ALA A 69 -1.53 11.43 4.45
C ALA A 69 -0.14 11.16 3.86
N THR A 70 0.68 10.32 4.48
CA THR A 70 2.07 10.02 4.06
C THR A 70 2.16 9.59 2.59
N GLY A 71 1.25 8.73 2.13
CA GLY A 71 1.21 8.30 0.72
C GLY A 71 0.93 9.45 -0.25
N ALA A 72 0.04 10.37 0.12
CA ALA A 72 -0.28 11.55 -0.68
C ALA A 72 0.93 12.49 -0.78
N GLU A 73 1.67 12.70 0.32
CA GLU A 73 2.87 13.53 0.31
C GLU A 73 3.99 12.93 -0.53
N VAL A 74 4.24 11.63 -0.41
CA VAL A 74 5.24 10.93 -1.25
C VAL A 74 4.86 11.05 -2.73
N SER A 75 3.60 10.83 -3.08
CA SER A 75 3.10 11.00 -4.45
C SER A 75 3.27 12.43 -4.95
N ARG A 76 2.95 13.43 -4.12
CA ARG A 76 3.11 14.85 -4.45
C ARG A 76 4.57 15.19 -4.77
N ALA A 77 5.48 14.77 -3.91
CA ALA A 77 6.92 15.07 -4.06
C ALA A 77 7.49 14.40 -5.31
N LEU A 78 7.23 13.11 -5.50
CA LEU A 78 7.72 12.36 -6.66
C LEU A 78 7.13 12.88 -7.96
N LEU A 79 5.84 13.22 -7.99
CA LEU A 79 5.20 13.79 -9.18
C LEU A 79 5.76 15.17 -9.52
N ALA A 80 6.07 16.00 -8.51
CA ALA A 80 6.73 17.27 -8.73
C ALA A 80 8.14 17.09 -9.31
N ALA A 81 8.91 16.14 -8.79
CA ALA A 81 10.24 15.82 -9.31
C ALA A 81 10.20 15.31 -10.76
N VAL A 82 9.28 14.39 -11.07
CA VAL A 82 9.09 13.85 -12.43
C VAL A 82 8.67 14.93 -13.41
N ARG A 83 7.75 15.82 -13.02
CA ARG A 83 7.30 16.93 -13.88
C ARG A 83 8.38 17.98 -14.12
N GLY A 84 9.34 18.09 -13.22
CA GLY A 84 10.52 18.95 -13.38
C GLY A 84 11.60 18.38 -14.27
N ASP A 85 11.56 17.11 -14.63
CA ASP A 85 12.55 16.44 -15.47
C ASP A 85 12.06 16.37 -16.92
N THR A 86 12.70 17.14 -17.81
CA THR A 86 12.34 17.20 -19.24
C THR A 86 12.67 15.91 -20.00
N GLY A 87 13.44 14.98 -19.41
CA GLY A 87 13.73 13.68 -19.99
C GLY A 87 12.63 12.66 -19.76
N ILE A 88 11.60 12.98 -18.95
CA ILE A 88 10.51 12.07 -18.61
C ILE A 88 9.22 12.56 -19.27
N GLU A 89 8.60 11.69 -20.06
CA GLU A 89 7.27 11.90 -20.63
C GLU A 89 6.21 11.22 -19.75
N ILE A 90 5.20 11.99 -19.31
CA ILE A 90 4.05 11.48 -18.56
C ILE A 90 2.87 11.37 -19.49
N ILE A 91 2.26 10.20 -19.58
CA ILE A 91 1.01 9.96 -20.32
C ILE A 91 -0.08 9.67 -19.29
N GLU A 92 -0.88 10.68 -18.97
CA GLU A 92 -2.00 10.57 -18.03
C GLU A 92 -3.24 9.97 -18.71
N HIS A 93 -4.19 9.46 -17.93
CA HIS A 93 -5.44 8.85 -18.40
C HIS A 93 -5.23 7.67 -19.38
N ALA A 94 -4.12 6.96 -19.23
CA ALA A 94 -3.73 5.86 -20.08
C ALA A 94 -3.91 4.52 -19.36
N LEU A 95 -4.72 3.65 -19.94
CA LEU A 95 -4.84 2.24 -19.52
C LEU A 95 -3.81 1.42 -20.29
N ALA A 96 -2.85 0.80 -19.58
CA ALA A 96 -1.97 -0.20 -20.17
C ALA A 96 -2.76 -1.50 -20.39
N ILE A 97 -2.89 -1.89 -21.67
CA ILE A 97 -3.71 -3.04 -22.07
C ILE A 97 -2.88 -4.33 -21.99
N ASP A 98 -1.74 -4.35 -22.70
CA ASP A 98 -0.86 -5.50 -22.79
C ASP A 98 0.60 -5.12 -23.02
N ALA A 99 1.51 -6.03 -22.67
CA ALA A 99 2.91 -5.91 -23.03
C ALA A 99 3.12 -6.30 -24.51
N LEU A 100 3.88 -5.47 -25.22
CA LEU A 100 4.33 -5.76 -26.58
C LEU A 100 5.53 -6.69 -26.54
N LYS A 101 5.55 -7.69 -27.40
CA LYS A 101 6.69 -8.62 -27.55
C LYS A 101 7.33 -8.47 -28.93
N SER A 102 8.63 -8.55 -28.97
CA SER A 102 9.41 -8.70 -30.18
C SER A 102 9.19 -10.07 -30.83
N ALA A 103 9.70 -10.24 -32.03
CA ALA A 103 9.69 -11.57 -32.69
C ALA A 103 10.49 -12.62 -31.88
N GLY A 104 11.46 -12.19 -31.07
CA GLY A 104 12.21 -13.07 -30.17
C GLY A 104 11.51 -13.40 -28.85
N GLY A 105 10.35 -12.79 -28.58
CA GLY A 105 9.56 -13.01 -27.35
C GLY A 105 9.87 -12.04 -26.21
N ASP A 106 10.86 -11.15 -26.36
CA ASP A 106 11.22 -10.16 -25.35
C ASP A 106 10.18 -9.04 -25.29
N VAL A 107 9.90 -8.55 -24.08
CA VAL A 107 9.05 -7.38 -23.90
C VAL A 107 9.76 -6.14 -24.43
N CYS A 108 9.10 -5.43 -25.36
CA CYS A 108 9.66 -4.25 -26.05
C CYS A 108 8.75 -3.02 -25.99
N GLY A 109 7.77 -3.02 -25.09
CA GLY A 109 6.85 -1.91 -24.90
C GLY A 109 5.50 -2.33 -24.32
N VAL A 110 4.53 -1.44 -24.42
CA VAL A 110 3.14 -1.67 -24.00
C VAL A 110 2.16 -1.13 -25.03
N THR A 111 1.02 -1.80 -25.17
CA THR A 111 -0.17 -1.25 -25.80
C THR A 111 -0.95 -0.48 -24.74
N LEU A 112 -1.43 0.70 -25.08
CA LEU A 112 -2.16 1.55 -24.16
C LEU A 112 -3.37 2.18 -24.83
N HIS A 113 -4.39 2.48 -24.03
CA HIS A 113 -5.56 3.25 -24.42
C HIS A 113 -5.58 4.53 -23.63
N VAL A 114 -5.43 5.65 -24.30
CA VAL A 114 -5.53 7.00 -23.72
C VAL A 114 -6.94 7.51 -23.95
N ILE A 115 -7.58 8.03 -22.92
CA ILE A 115 -8.97 8.49 -22.97
C ILE A 115 -9.04 9.96 -22.55
N GLY A 116 -9.68 10.78 -23.39
CA GLY A 116 -9.93 12.19 -23.09
C GLY A 116 -8.73 13.10 -23.24
N ALA A 117 -7.68 12.69 -23.95
CA ALA A 117 -6.44 13.45 -24.13
C ALA A 117 -6.33 14.17 -25.51
N GLY A 118 -7.45 14.51 -26.14
CA GLY A 118 -7.47 15.24 -27.42
C GLY A 118 -6.77 14.47 -28.54
N SER A 119 -5.70 15.01 -29.12
CA SER A 119 -4.96 14.39 -30.23
C SER A 119 -4.26 13.06 -29.86
N ARG A 120 -4.11 12.78 -28.57
CA ARG A 120 -3.57 11.51 -28.05
C ARG A 120 -4.65 10.47 -27.72
N ASP A 121 -5.93 10.82 -27.90
CA ASP A 121 -7.05 9.95 -27.60
C ASP A 121 -7.03 8.71 -28.49
N GLY A 122 -7.29 7.52 -27.92
CA GLY A 122 -7.36 6.26 -28.63
C GLY A 122 -6.32 5.22 -28.22
N VAL A 123 -6.24 4.17 -29.01
CA VAL A 123 -5.32 3.05 -28.77
C VAL A 123 -3.99 3.28 -29.48
N GLY A 124 -2.91 3.15 -28.72
CA GLY A 124 -1.57 3.34 -29.20
C GLY A 124 -0.57 2.33 -28.61
N ARG A 125 0.70 2.56 -28.88
CA ARG A 125 1.79 1.78 -28.31
C ARG A 125 2.93 2.68 -27.86
N ALA A 126 3.54 2.36 -26.72
CA ALA A 126 4.80 2.92 -26.29
C ALA A 126 5.88 1.85 -26.39
N LEU A 127 6.91 2.13 -27.21
CA LEU A 127 8.06 1.22 -27.36
C LEU A 127 9.12 1.58 -26.33
N ALA A 128 9.73 0.57 -25.73
CA ALA A 128 10.75 0.74 -24.71
C ALA A 128 11.74 -0.42 -24.70
N LYS A 129 12.96 -0.15 -24.26
CA LYS A 129 13.98 -1.19 -24.04
C LYS A 129 13.66 -2.09 -22.85
N ALA A 130 12.91 -1.57 -21.88
CA ALA A 130 12.44 -2.30 -20.70
C ALA A 130 11.11 -1.69 -20.24
N VAL A 131 10.30 -2.49 -19.59
CA VAL A 131 9.01 -2.09 -19.00
C VAL A 131 9.03 -2.42 -17.51
N VAL A 132 8.79 -1.41 -16.67
CA VAL A 132 8.62 -1.59 -15.22
C VAL A 132 7.12 -1.58 -14.92
N VAL A 133 6.62 -2.67 -14.35
CA VAL A 133 5.22 -2.77 -13.90
C VAL A 133 5.15 -2.29 -12.45
N ALA A 134 4.53 -1.13 -12.23
CA ALA A 134 4.38 -0.50 -10.92
C ALA A 134 2.92 -0.07 -10.67
N THR A 135 1.97 -0.91 -11.07
CA THR A 135 0.53 -0.61 -11.15
C THR A 135 -0.21 -0.73 -9.82
N GLY A 136 0.50 -0.96 -8.72
CA GLY A 136 -0.12 -1.16 -7.41
C GLY A 136 -0.79 -2.53 -7.27
N GLY A 137 -1.69 -2.61 -6.30
CA GLY A 137 -2.34 -3.86 -5.90
C GLY A 137 -3.63 -4.18 -6.64
N LEU A 138 -4.40 -5.07 -6.04
CA LEU A 138 -5.64 -5.64 -6.63
C LEU A 138 -6.86 -5.50 -5.71
N GLY A 139 -6.84 -4.55 -4.77
CA GLY A 139 -7.91 -4.41 -3.77
C GLY A 139 -9.31 -4.18 -4.35
N GLN A 140 -9.42 -3.64 -5.56
CA GLN A 140 -10.70 -3.41 -6.24
C GLN A 140 -11.38 -4.69 -6.75
N VAL A 141 -10.77 -5.87 -6.64
CA VAL A 141 -11.46 -7.15 -6.89
C VAL A 141 -12.45 -7.49 -5.77
N TYR A 142 -12.33 -6.84 -4.61
CA TYR A 142 -13.27 -6.95 -3.50
C TYR A 142 -14.39 -5.91 -3.62
N SER A 143 -15.56 -6.24 -3.10
CA SER A 143 -16.71 -5.34 -3.14
C SER A 143 -16.52 -4.06 -2.33
N GLN A 144 -15.68 -4.12 -1.29
CA GLN A 144 -15.28 -3.00 -0.46
C GLN A 144 -13.77 -3.10 -0.20
N THR A 145 -13.08 -1.98 -0.24
CA THR A 145 -11.62 -1.93 -0.10
C THR A 145 -11.18 -0.55 0.38
N THR A 146 -10.00 -0.44 0.94
CA THR A 146 -9.35 0.84 1.23
C THR A 146 -8.43 1.32 0.11
N ASN A 147 -8.27 0.51 -0.95
CA ASN A 147 -7.42 0.84 -2.10
C ASN A 147 -8.11 1.83 -3.05
N PRO A 148 -7.33 2.69 -3.72
CA PRO A 148 -7.86 3.59 -4.74
C PRO A 148 -8.47 2.83 -5.92
N ALA A 149 -9.36 3.50 -6.66
CA ALA A 149 -10.12 2.90 -7.77
C ALA A 149 -9.26 2.27 -8.88
N VAL A 150 -8.01 2.67 -8.98
CA VAL A 150 -7.05 2.16 -9.98
C VAL A 150 -6.33 0.88 -9.55
N SER A 151 -6.54 0.38 -8.34
CA SER A 151 -5.92 -0.86 -7.84
C SER A 151 -6.70 -2.10 -8.27
N THR A 152 -6.78 -2.33 -9.56
CA THR A 152 -7.64 -3.34 -10.21
C THR A 152 -6.95 -4.67 -10.48
N GLY A 153 -5.61 -4.75 -10.29
CA GLY A 153 -4.84 -5.96 -10.57
C GLY A 153 -4.47 -6.16 -12.04
N ASP A 154 -4.78 -5.21 -12.91
CA ASP A 154 -4.52 -5.32 -14.36
C ASP A 154 -3.04 -5.51 -14.67
N GLY A 155 -2.13 -4.90 -13.88
CA GLY A 155 -0.70 -5.08 -14.06
C GLY A 155 -0.23 -6.51 -13.79
N VAL A 156 -0.82 -7.19 -12.82
CA VAL A 156 -0.54 -8.61 -12.55
C VAL A 156 -0.99 -9.46 -13.74
N ALA A 157 -2.19 -9.20 -14.25
CA ALA A 157 -2.73 -9.90 -15.43
C ALA A 157 -1.89 -9.64 -16.67
N LEU A 158 -1.47 -8.39 -16.92
CA LEU A 158 -0.58 -8.01 -18.00
C LEU A 158 0.76 -8.75 -17.91
N ALA A 159 1.39 -8.75 -16.73
CA ALA A 159 2.66 -9.41 -16.49
C ALA A 159 2.55 -10.94 -16.72
N LEU A 160 1.48 -11.57 -16.24
CA LEU A 160 1.22 -12.99 -16.44
C LEU A 160 1.08 -13.32 -17.93
N ARG A 161 0.30 -12.54 -18.70
CA ARG A 161 0.16 -12.72 -20.16
C ARG A 161 1.48 -12.49 -20.88
N ALA A 162 2.33 -11.64 -20.36
CA ALA A 162 3.70 -11.43 -20.87
C ALA A 162 4.63 -12.61 -20.61
N GLY A 163 4.28 -13.53 -19.70
CA GLY A 163 5.07 -14.71 -19.35
C GLY A 163 5.88 -14.52 -18.06
N ALA A 164 5.60 -13.49 -17.27
CA ALA A 164 6.22 -13.32 -15.97
C ALA A 164 5.75 -14.41 -14.99
N LYS A 165 6.62 -14.78 -14.06
CA LYS A 165 6.24 -15.61 -12.92
C LYS A 165 5.44 -14.75 -11.93
N VAL A 166 4.34 -15.29 -11.46
CA VAL A 166 3.49 -14.69 -10.43
C VAL A 166 3.57 -15.57 -9.19
N ALA A 167 3.77 -14.96 -8.03
CA ALA A 167 3.87 -15.65 -6.75
C ALA A 167 3.09 -14.88 -5.68
N ASP A 168 2.68 -15.60 -4.64
CA ASP A 168 2.10 -15.06 -3.41
C ASP A 168 0.80 -14.25 -3.60
N VAL A 169 0.05 -14.50 -4.68
CA VAL A 169 -1.21 -13.78 -5.01
C VAL A 169 -2.34 -14.06 -4.02
N GLU A 170 -2.22 -15.10 -3.22
CA GLU A 170 -3.14 -15.43 -2.14
C GLU A 170 -2.99 -14.51 -0.93
N PHE A 171 -1.86 -13.82 -0.79
CA PHE A 171 -1.63 -12.92 0.33
C PHE A 171 -2.28 -11.56 0.09
N VAL A 172 -3.42 -11.36 0.74
CA VAL A 172 -4.14 -10.09 0.78
C VAL A 172 -4.19 -9.61 2.22
N GLN A 173 -3.69 -8.38 2.47
CA GLN A 173 -3.81 -7.78 3.79
C GLN A 173 -5.14 -7.05 3.89
N PHE A 174 -6.00 -7.46 4.82
CA PHE A 174 -7.21 -6.74 5.19
C PHE A 174 -6.86 -5.67 6.22
N HIS A 175 -7.21 -4.41 5.94
CA HIS A 175 -7.07 -3.37 6.95
C HIS A 175 -8.11 -3.61 8.05
N PRO A 176 -7.72 -3.67 9.34
CA PRO A 176 -8.63 -4.08 10.39
C PRO A 176 -9.77 -3.10 10.63
N THR A 177 -9.53 -1.80 10.45
CA THR A 177 -10.50 -0.76 10.80
C THR A 177 -10.85 0.12 9.61
N VAL A 178 -12.12 0.05 9.20
CA VAL A 178 -12.70 0.78 8.07
C VAL A 178 -14.03 1.35 8.49
N LEU A 179 -14.37 2.56 8.06
CA LEU A 179 -15.70 3.12 8.30
C LEU A 179 -16.72 2.39 7.43
N TRP A 180 -17.41 1.45 8.05
CA TRP A 180 -18.54 0.79 7.40
C TRP A 180 -19.77 1.69 7.39
N ARG A 181 -20.45 1.80 6.27
CA ARG A 181 -21.66 2.60 6.10
C ARG A 181 -22.91 1.72 5.89
N ASP A 182 -22.86 0.90 4.87
CA ASP A 182 -23.91 -0.05 4.53
C ASP A 182 -23.41 -1.05 3.47
N LEU A 183 -24.19 -2.12 3.23
CA LEU A 183 -23.88 -3.15 2.23
C LEU A 183 -23.96 -2.67 0.77
N ALA A 184 -24.66 -1.58 0.49
CA ALA A 184 -24.78 -1.03 -0.86
C ALA A 184 -23.56 -0.18 -1.25
N ASN A 185 -22.81 0.30 -0.25
CA ASN A 185 -21.63 1.11 -0.47
C ASN A 185 -20.46 0.21 -0.93
N ARG A 186 -20.09 0.33 -2.20
CA ARG A 186 -19.04 -0.49 -2.85
C ARG A 186 -17.80 0.34 -3.16
N GLY A 187 -16.69 -0.35 -3.45
CA GLY A 187 -15.43 0.26 -3.82
C GLY A 187 -14.65 0.81 -2.63
N GLN A 188 -14.02 1.96 -2.81
CA GLN A 188 -13.14 2.55 -1.81
C GLN A 188 -13.91 3.06 -0.60
N GLN A 189 -13.54 2.57 0.58
CA GLN A 189 -14.09 2.96 1.87
C GLN A 189 -13.11 3.83 2.65
N PRO A 190 -13.61 4.77 3.48
CA PRO A 190 -12.77 5.57 4.35
C PRO A 190 -12.01 4.70 5.36
N LEU A 191 -10.71 4.89 5.41
CA LEU A 191 -9.82 4.23 6.36
C LEU A 191 -9.98 4.86 7.76
N ILE A 192 -10.07 4.03 8.79
CA ILE A 192 -9.81 4.47 10.17
C ILE A 192 -8.36 4.12 10.46
N SER A 193 -7.50 5.13 10.43
CA SER A 193 -6.05 4.96 10.52
C SER A 193 -5.63 4.19 11.77
N GLU A 194 -4.61 3.36 11.62
CA GLU A 194 -3.99 2.64 12.74
C GLU A 194 -3.33 3.60 13.75
N ALA A 195 -2.94 4.80 13.32
CA ALA A 195 -2.43 5.85 14.18
C ALA A 195 -3.38 6.16 15.34
N VAL A 196 -4.71 6.08 15.12
CA VAL A 196 -5.72 6.28 16.16
C VAL A 196 -5.54 5.29 17.32
N ARG A 197 -5.24 4.02 17.00
CA ARG A 197 -4.91 3.01 18.02
C ARG A 197 -3.52 3.24 18.61
N GLY A 198 -2.57 3.75 17.81
CA GLY A 198 -1.26 4.17 18.28
C GLY A 198 -1.33 5.26 19.35
N GLU A 199 -2.31 6.15 19.24
CA GLU A 199 -2.60 7.22 20.20
C GLU A 199 -3.52 6.78 21.36
N GLY A 200 -3.80 5.48 21.49
CA GLY A 200 -4.48 4.90 22.64
C GLY A 200 -5.96 4.56 22.43
N ALA A 201 -6.48 4.63 21.22
CA ALA A 201 -7.83 4.14 20.96
C ALA A 201 -7.91 2.61 21.11
N ILE A 202 -9.04 2.14 21.58
CA ILE A 202 -9.34 0.71 21.83
C ILE A 202 -10.46 0.22 20.93
N LEU A 203 -10.47 -1.09 20.67
CA LEU A 203 -11.51 -1.76 19.90
C LEU A 203 -12.56 -2.34 20.84
N LEU A 204 -13.78 -1.95 20.63
CA LEU A 204 -14.93 -2.41 21.43
C LEU A 204 -15.88 -3.25 20.55
N ASN A 205 -16.42 -4.32 21.12
CA ASN A 205 -17.54 -5.04 20.52
C ASN A 205 -18.87 -4.33 20.78
N GLN A 206 -19.98 -4.88 20.28
CA GLN A 206 -21.33 -4.32 20.46
C GLN A 206 -21.81 -4.24 21.92
N LYS A 207 -21.16 -4.99 22.83
CA LYS A 207 -21.42 -4.93 24.27
C LYS A 207 -20.55 -3.93 25.01
N ASN A 208 -19.76 -3.12 24.28
CA ASN A 208 -18.75 -2.22 24.82
C ASN A 208 -17.62 -2.95 25.59
N GLU A 209 -17.31 -4.18 25.21
CA GLU A 209 -16.21 -4.95 25.79
C GLU A 209 -14.98 -4.82 24.90
N GLN A 210 -13.82 -4.56 25.51
CA GLN A 210 -12.53 -4.54 24.81
C GLN A 210 -12.11 -5.99 24.48
N PHE A 211 -12.37 -6.43 23.27
CA PHE A 211 -12.22 -7.85 22.88
C PHE A 211 -10.78 -8.27 22.54
N MET A 212 -9.86 -7.33 22.34
CA MET A 212 -8.45 -7.64 22.02
C MET A 212 -7.65 -8.06 23.26
N VAL A 213 -8.12 -7.77 24.47
CA VAL A 213 -7.43 -8.16 25.71
C VAL A 213 -7.37 -9.68 25.83
N GLY A 214 -6.18 -10.20 26.08
CA GLY A 214 -5.92 -11.63 26.19
C GLY A 214 -5.77 -12.39 24.86
N LYS A 215 -5.94 -11.70 23.72
CA LYS A 215 -5.77 -12.29 22.39
C LYS A 215 -4.33 -12.18 21.88
N HIS A 216 -3.67 -11.09 22.21
CA HIS A 216 -2.28 -10.85 21.88
C HIS A 216 -1.62 -9.99 22.98
N PRO A 217 -0.30 -10.13 23.26
CA PRO A 217 0.37 -9.31 24.28
C PRO A 217 0.28 -7.80 24.04
N GLN A 218 0.19 -7.37 22.77
CA GLN A 218 0.04 -5.96 22.39
C GLN A 218 -1.44 -5.51 22.29
N ALA A 219 -2.41 -6.37 22.57
CA ALA A 219 -3.85 -6.10 22.49
C ALA A 219 -4.21 -5.36 21.18
N ASP A 220 -4.77 -4.16 21.26
CA ASP A 220 -5.21 -3.36 20.10
C ASP A 220 -4.08 -2.92 19.16
N LEU A 221 -2.82 -3.02 19.60
CA LEU A 221 -1.61 -2.77 18.79
C LEU A 221 -0.97 -4.06 18.25
N ALA A 222 -1.69 -5.18 18.28
CA ALA A 222 -1.26 -6.42 17.65
C ALA A 222 -1.05 -6.23 16.13
N PRO A 223 -0.30 -7.12 15.46
CA PRO A 223 -0.20 -7.14 14.01
C PRO A 223 -1.56 -7.16 13.33
N ARG A 224 -1.66 -6.54 12.15
CA ARG A 224 -2.94 -6.30 11.45
C ARG A 224 -3.74 -7.56 11.17
N ASP A 225 -3.09 -8.65 10.83
CA ASP A 225 -3.73 -9.95 10.60
C ASP A 225 -4.42 -10.50 11.85
N VAL A 226 -3.78 -10.36 13.02
CA VAL A 226 -4.37 -10.74 14.31
C VAL A 226 -5.60 -9.89 14.62
N VAL A 227 -5.48 -8.56 14.49
CA VAL A 227 -6.59 -7.65 14.75
C VAL A 227 -7.75 -7.90 13.78
N ALA A 228 -7.47 -8.05 12.47
CA ALA A 228 -8.49 -8.31 11.46
C ALA A 228 -9.21 -9.65 11.72
N THR A 229 -8.49 -10.68 12.12
CA THR A 229 -9.06 -11.99 12.48
C THR A 229 -10.00 -11.87 13.68
N GLU A 230 -9.60 -11.15 14.72
CA GLU A 230 -10.44 -11.01 15.92
C GLU A 230 -11.68 -10.11 15.65
N ILE A 231 -11.55 -9.07 14.82
CA ILE A 231 -12.71 -8.30 14.35
C ILE A 231 -13.67 -9.21 13.59
N PHE A 232 -13.18 -10.01 12.65
CA PHE A 232 -13.99 -10.96 11.91
C PHE A 232 -14.71 -11.95 12.85
N ASN A 233 -14.03 -12.46 13.89
CA ASN A 233 -14.64 -13.31 14.89
C ASN A 233 -15.79 -12.59 15.63
N GLN A 234 -15.60 -11.30 16.00
CA GLN A 234 -16.68 -10.53 16.64
C GLN A 234 -17.86 -10.32 15.69
N MET A 235 -17.61 -10.05 14.41
CA MET A 235 -18.66 -9.93 13.38
C MET A 235 -19.46 -11.24 13.23
N GLN A 236 -18.79 -12.40 13.27
CA GLN A 236 -19.47 -13.70 13.22
C GLN A 236 -20.33 -13.94 14.46
N ILE A 237 -19.86 -13.55 15.64
CA ILE A 237 -20.59 -13.71 16.90
C ILE A 237 -21.83 -12.81 16.95
N SER A 238 -21.69 -11.57 16.48
CA SER A 238 -22.76 -10.56 16.50
C SER A 238 -23.75 -10.70 15.33
N GLY A 239 -23.34 -11.33 14.24
CA GLY A 239 -24.09 -11.38 12.99
C GLY A 239 -24.17 -10.03 12.26
N GLN A 240 -23.32 -9.07 12.64
CA GLN A 240 -23.26 -7.72 12.05
C GLN A 240 -21.83 -7.32 11.72
N PRO A 241 -21.64 -6.45 10.72
CA PRO A 241 -20.33 -5.92 10.36
C PRO A 241 -19.73 -4.99 11.40
#